data_668c35f9a5210d39062d31847f2f5b29
#
_entry.id   668c35f9a5210d39062d31847f2f5b29
#
_cell.length_a   1.000
_cell.length_b   1.000
_cell.length_c   1.000
_cell.angle_alpha   90.00
_cell.angle_beta   90.00
_cell.angle_gamma   90.00
#
_symmetry.space_group_name_H-M   'P 1'
#
loop_
_entity.id
_entity.type
_entity.pdbx_description
1 polymer ?
#
loop_
_entity_poly.entity_id
_entity_poly.type
_entity_poly.pdbx_seq_one_letter_code
_entity_poly.pdbx_strand_id
1 'polypeptide(L)'
;MTEPADETAERLATARTRAASMFRALPEEVHELGRLFEAAGHELALVGGPVRDAVLGRSSADLDFTTSARPEQTEAILRSWTRDGAIWDMGRDFGTLGGVRDGVKVEITTYRTESYDPASRKPQVEYGDTLEGDLSRRDFTVNAMAVRLPSLELVDPFDGLADLARTLLRTPVAPVQSFDDDPLRMMRAVRFVAQLGFRIEDATADAIEQLAERITIVSAERVREELVKLMLGAHPRGGLELMTELGLAAHVLPELPALQLEIDEHHHHKDVYEHTLTVLDQAIDLESPAGSGGPCESPDLVLRLAALMHDVGKPATRRFEDGGAVTFRFHETVGAKMTAKRMKALTFDKDTTKKVARLVELHLRFHGYVDSPWTDSAVRRYVTDAGDLLQHLHRLTRADVTTRNRRKARTLARAYDELEARIDHLAEQEEIGRIRPDLDGNRIMEILDLPPGREVGEAYKHLLELRMEHGPLGEERAEQELRAWWEARTEG
;
A
#
# COMPACT_ATOMS: atom_id res chain seq x y z
N MET A 1 -9.62 13.47 27.87
CA MET A 1 -8.75 13.61 29.05
C MET A 1 -7.54 14.40 28.61
N THR A 2 -7.37 15.63 29.07
CA THR A 2 -6.17 16.45 28.82
C THR A 2 -5.02 15.89 29.63
N GLU A 3 -3.92 15.49 28.96
CA GLU A 3 -2.69 15.11 29.65
C GLU A 3 -2.17 16.23 30.55
N PRO A 4 -1.57 15.94 31.71
CA PRO A 4 -1.00 16.95 32.58
C PRO A 4 0.09 17.76 31.85
N ALA A 5 0.08 19.07 31.99
CA ALA A 5 1.01 19.99 31.33
C ALA A 5 2.50 19.67 31.63
N ASP A 6 2.79 19.12 32.79
CA ASP A 6 4.15 18.70 33.21
C ASP A 6 4.68 17.52 32.37
N GLU A 7 3.85 16.54 32.02
CA GLU A 7 4.27 15.38 31.24
C GLU A 7 4.61 15.76 29.78
N THR A 8 3.83 16.68 29.22
CA THR A 8 4.10 17.23 27.88
C THR A 8 5.39 18.04 27.83
N ALA A 9 5.70 18.80 28.88
CA ALA A 9 6.93 19.58 28.98
C ALA A 9 8.17 18.68 29.07
N GLU A 10 8.12 17.61 29.85
CA GLU A 10 9.21 16.63 29.98
C GLU A 10 9.47 15.86 28.66
N ARG A 11 8.40 15.45 27.97
CA ARG A 11 8.48 14.85 26.63
C ARG A 11 9.14 15.79 25.63
N LEU A 12 8.78 17.07 25.62
CA LEU A 12 9.37 18.10 24.77
C LEU A 12 10.86 18.30 25.04
N ALA A 13 11.29 18.38 26.32
CA ALA A 13 12.68 18.52 26.69
C ALA A 13 13.51 17.31 26.24
N THR A 14 12.97 16.11 26.44
CA THR A 14 13.58 14.84 26.01
C THR A 14 13.70 14.77 24.48
N ALA A 15 12.66 15.14 23.75
CA ALA A 15 12.65 15.16 22.29
C ALA A 15 13.68 16.15 21.73
N ARG A 16 13.77 17.37 22.30
CA ARG A 16 14.79 18.38 21.91
C ARG A 16 16.21 17.87 22.13
N THR A 17 16.49 17.24 23.29
CA THR A 17 17.81 16.71 23.59
C THR A 17 18.21 15.58 22.64
N ARG A 18 17.27 14.69 22.32
CA ARG A 18 17.46 13.59 21.38
C ARG A 18 17.73 14.14 19.97
N ALA A 19 16.89 15.04 19.48
CA ALA A 19 17.03 15.66 18.18
C ALA A 19 18.39 16.36 18.03
N ALA A 20 18.81 17.16 19.02
CA ALA A 20 20.11 17.81 19.02
C ALA A 20 21.29 16.81 18.95
N SER A 21 21.16 15.63 19.59
CA SER A 21 22.17 14.57 19.47
C SER A 21 22.21 13.99 18.06
N MET A 22 21.05 13.74 17.46
CA MET A 22 20.95 13.21 16.09
C MET A 22 21.46 14.18 15.04
N PHE A 23 21.20 15.49 15.18
CA PHE A 23 21.72 16.50 14.25
C PHE A 23 23.24 16.63 14.32
N ARG A 24 23.84 16.48 15.51
CA ARG A 24 25.31 16.43 15.64
C ARG A 24 25.91 15.17 15.02
N ALA A 25 25.16 14.08 14.95
CA ALA A 25 25.59 12.81 14.38
C ALA A 25 25.33 12.71 12.86
N LEU A 26 24.85 13.79 12.21
CA LEU A 26 24.76 13.86 10.75
C LEU A 26 26.15 13.62 10.12
N PRO A 27 26.20 13.03 8.91
CA PRO A 27 27.45 12.81 8.20
C PRO A 27 28.28 14.10 8.06
N GLU A 28 29.61 13.99 8.09
CA GLU A 28 30.50 15.15 7.96
C GLU A 28 30.31 15.87 6.62
N GLU A 29 29.92 15.11 5.58
CA GLU A 29 29.55 15.62 4.26
C GLU A 29 28.42 16.65 4.34
N VAL A 30 27.45 16.46 5.25
CA VAL A 30 26.33 17.38 5.49
C VAL A 30 26.80 18.63 6.21
N HIS A 31 27.68 18.49 7.20
CA HIS A 31 28.27 19.63 7.89
C HIS A 31 29.15 20.48 6.94
N GLU A 32 29.93 19.82 6.06
CA GLU A 32 30.73 20.50 5.03
C GLU A 32 29.82 21.23 4.05
N LEU A 33 28.72 20.60 3.60
CA LEU A 33 27.73 21.25 2.74
C LEU A 33 27.18 22.53 3.37
N GLY A 34 26.80 22.50 4.65
CA GLY A 34 26.37 23.69 5.39
C GLY A 34 27.40 24.81 5.39
N ARG A 35 28.67 24.49 5.64
CA ARG A 35 29.77 25.48 5.59
C ARG A 35 29.99 26.08 4.20
N LEU A 36 29.80 25.29 3.14
CA LEU A 36 29.94 25.79 1.75
C LEU A 36 28.81 26.78 1.40
N PHE A 37 27.58 26.52 1.81
CA PHE A 37 26.47 27.45 1.62
C PHE A 37 26.70 28.75 2.42
N GLU A 38 27.09 28.64 3.68
CA GLU A 38 27.41 29.81 4.53
C GLU A 38 28.55 30.65 3.93
N ALA A 39 29.62 30.00 3.47
CA ALA A 39 30.76 30.71 2.83
C ALA A 39 30.34 31.38 1.51
N ALA A 40 29.33 30.88 0.82
CA ALA A 40 28.75 31.53 -0.36
C ALA A 40 27.70 32.61 -0.03
N GLY A 41 27.43 32.87 1.25
CA GLY A 41 26.45 33.84 1.72
C GLY A 41 24.99 33.40 1.62
N HIS A 42 24.74 32.09 1.62
CA HIS A 42 23.42 31.52 1.53
C HIS A 42 23.06 30.69 2.76
N GLU A 43 21.78 30.71 3.15
CA GLU A 43 21.25 29.83 4.16
C GLU A 43 21.05 28.43 3.60
N LEU A 44 21.29 27.40 4.43
CA LEU A 44 20.91 25.99 4.17
C LEU A 44 20.28 25.41 5.42
N ALA A 45 19.13 24.78 5.29
CA ALA A 45 18.46 24.14 6.42
C ALA A 45 17.96 22.74 6.02
N LEU A 46 18.21 21.74 6.90
CA LEU A 46 17.54 20.44 6.84
C LEU A 46 16.08 20.62 7.22
N VAL A 47 15.14 19.99 6.49
CA VAL A 47 13.71 20.26 6.66
C VAL A 47 12.84 19.00 6.56
N GLY A 48 11.62 19.10 7.06
CA GLY A 48 10.56 18.13 6.81
C GLY A 48 10.72 16.80 7.55
N GLY A 49 10.57 15.70 6.83
CA GLY A 49 10.62 14.33 7.36
C GLY A 49 11.84 14.04 8.22
N PRO A 50 13.07 14.31 7.76
CA PRO A 50 14.28 14.09 8.53
C PRO A 50 14.30 14.80 9.89
N VAL A 51 13.80 16.03 9.96
CA VAL A 51 13.74 16.78 11.23
C VAL A 51 12.71 16.16 12.17
N ARG A 52 11.50 15.89 11.67
CA ARG A 52 10.47 15.18 12.43
C ARG A 52 10.97 13.83 12.96
N ASP A 53 11.57 13.03 12.11
CA ASP A 53 12.00 11.67 12.46
C ASP A 53 13.14 11.71 13.49
N ALA A 54 14.07 12.68 13.39
CA ALA A 54 15.09 12.88 14.42
C ALA A 54 14.47 13.23 15.78
N VAL A 55 13.43 14.08 15.83
CA VAL A 55 12.68 14.39 17.06
C VAL A 55 12.03 13.13 17.63
N LEU A 56 11.49 12.26 16.76
CA LEU A 56 10.89 10.97 17.14
C LEU A 56 11.94 9.89 17.47
N GLY A 57 13.24 10.17 17.29
CA GLY A 57 14.33 9.22 17.51
C GLY A 57 14.47 8.16 16.42
N ARG A 58 14.04 8.48 15.21
CA ARG A 58 14.14 7.63 14.01
C ARG A 58 15.21 8.18 13.08
N SER A 59 15.98 7.32 12.44
CA SER A 59 16.90 7.72 11.37
C SER A 59 16.12 7.87 10.06
N SER A 60 16.46 8.90 9.27
CA SER A 60 15.98 9.06 7.89
C SER A 60 17.14 8.84 6.93
N ALA A 61 16.89 8.08 5.86
CA ALA A 61 17.87 7.87 4.78
C ALA A 61 17.86 9.03 3.77
N ASP A 62 16.72 9.71 3.63
CA ASP A 62 16.55 10.83 2.72
C ASP A 62 16.82 12.13 3.48
N LEU A 63 17.69 12.97 2.93
CA LEU A 63 18.07 14.26 3.52
C LEU A 63 17.59 15.38 2.60
N ASP A 64 16.48 16.01 3.00
CA ASP A 64 15.86 17.12 2.30
C ASP A 64 16.32 18.47 2.90
N PHE A 65 16.80 19.34 2.05
CA PHE A 65 17.24 20.67 2.44
C PHE A 65 16.44 21.75 1.71
N THR A 66 16.40 22.91 2.33
CA THR A 66 15.90 24.13 1.71
C THR A 66 16.95 25.24 1.86
N THR A 67 17.01 26.17 0.88
CA THR A 67 18.06 27.20 0.81
C THR A 67 17.55 28.53 0.26
N SER A 68 18.21 29.63 0.67
CA SER A 68 18.05 30.94 0.06
C SER A 68 18.74 31.05 -1.31
N ALA A 69 19.66 30.14 -1.66
CA ALA A 69 20.37 30.14 -2.93
C ALA A 69 19.42 29.82 -4.10
N ARG A 70 19.57 30.51 -5.21
CA ARG A 70 18.87 30.19 -6.47
C ARG A 70 19.46 28.93 -7.09
N PRO A 71 18.72 28.22 -7.98
CA PRO A 71 19.14 26.95 -8.54
C PRO A 71 20.55 26.96 -9.15
N GLU A 72 20.93 28.04 -9.84
CA GLU A 72 22.25 28.16 -10.45
C GLU A 72 23.36 28.26 -9.40
N GLN A 73 23.09 28.94 -8.28
CA GLN A 73 24.02 29.07 -7.15
C GLN A 73 24.14 27.75 -6.40
N THR A 74 23.01 27.09 -6.17
CA THR A 74 22.96 25.73 -5.59
C THR A 74 23.74 24.74 -6.43
N GLU A 75 23.59 24.75 -7.76
CA GLU A 75 24.34 23.90 -8.66
C GLU A 75 25.85 24.14 -8.57
N ALA A 76 26.28 25.41 -8.52
CA ALA A 76 27.69 25.76 -8.39
C ALA A 76 28.28 25.22 -7.07
N ILE A 77 27.55 25.35 -5.96
CA ILE A 77 27.98 24.84 -4.65
C ILE A 77 28.00 23.30 -4.66
N LEU A 78 26.96 22.64 -5.19
CA LEU A 78 26.91 21.19 -5.31
C LEU A 78 28.06 20.63 -6.15
N ARG A 79 28.45 21.29 -7.25
CA ARG A 79 29.62 20.87 -8.07
C ARG A 79 30.90 20.84 -7.25
N SER A 80 31.10 21.78 -6.36
CA SER A 80 32.29 21.80 -5.48
C SER A 80 32.18 20.75 -4.36
N TRP A 81 30.96 20.49 -3.88
CA TRP A 81 30.72 19.53 -2.81
C TRP A 81 30.83 18.09 -3.27
N THR A 82 30.21 17.74 -4.41
CA THR A 82 30.19 16.35 -4.93
C THR A 82 31.54 15.87 -5.40
N ARG A 83 32.50 16.79 -5.67
CA ARG A 83 33.83 16.48 -6.26
C ARG A 83 33.64 15.74 -7.60
N ASP A 84 33.66 14.40 -7.58
CA ASP A 84 33.44 13.54 -8.76
C ASP A 84 32.06 12.86 -8.74
N GLY A 85 31.19 13.22 -7.77
CA GLY A 85 29.87 12.65 -7.59
C GLY A 85 28.83 13.19 -8.59
N ALA A 86 27.73 12.44 -8.76
CA ALA A 86 26.67 12.84 -9.66
C ALA A 86 25.80 13.96 -9.07
N ILE A 87 25.42 14.91 -9.92
CA ILE A 87 24.38 15.89 -9.68
C ILE A 87 23.25 15.58 -10.65
N TRP A 88 22.01 15.68 -10.16
CA TRP A 88 20.82 15.47 -11.01
C TRP A 88 19.82 16.60 -10.78
N ASP A 89 19.08 16.86 -11.83
CA ASP A 89 17.98 17.81 -11.84
C ASP A 89 16.67 17.07 -11.56
N MET A 90 16.05 17.36 -10.40
CA MET A 90 14.74 16.76 -10.02
C MET A 90 13.56 17.64 -10.46
N GLY A 91 13.83 18.70 -11.22
CA GLY A 91 12.87 19.66 -11.68
C GLY A 91 13.39 21.09 -11.44
N ARG A 92 14.27 21.55 -12.30
CA ARG A 92 14.83 22.89 -12.28
C ARG A 92 13.75 23.98 -12.29
N ASP A 93 12.66 23.70 -12.99
CA ASP A 93 11.46 24.55 -13.00
C ASP A 93 10.79 24.64 -11.62
N PHE A 94 11.07 23.70 -10.73
CA PHE A 94 10.61 23.68 -9.34
C PHE A 94 11.72 24.03 -8.33
N GLY A 95 12.91 24.35 -8.78
CA GLY A 95 14.02 24.80 -7.95
C GLY A 95 14.69 23.69 -7.10
N THR A 96 14.53 22.41 -7.44
CA THR A 96 15.12 21.29 -6.69
C THR A 96 16.28 20.65 -7.45
N LEU A 97 17.44 20.56 -6.78
CA LEU A 97 18.64 19.89 -7.27
C LEU A 97 19.09 18.81 -6.28
N GLY A 98 19.58 17.71 -6.81
CA GLY A 98 20.12 16.63 -6.00
C GLY A 98 21.61 16.41 -6.24
N GLY A 99 22.28 15.84 -5.25
CA GLY A 99 23.67 15.44 -5.35
C GLY A 99 23.99 14.25 -4.46
N VAL A 100 25.06 13.52 -4.84
CA VAL A 100 25.57 12.41 -4.02
C VAL A 100 27.06 12.56 -3.82
N ARG A 101 27.54 12.28 -2.60
CA ARG A 101 28.95 12.23 -2.22
C ARG A 101 29.16 11.18 -1.15
N ASP A 102 30.10 10.29 -1.36
CA ASP A 102 30.49 9.23 -0.42
C ASP A 102 29.30 8.40 0.10
N GLY A 103 28.27 8.21 -0.76
CA GLY A 103 27.02 7.51 -0.41
C GLY A 103 25.95 8.38 0.26
N VAL A 104 26.26 9.63 0.63
CA VAL A 104 25.29 10.58 1.18
C VAL A 104 24.56 11.27 0.04
N LYS A 105 23.25 11.02 -0.04
CA LYS A 105 22.34 11.63 -1.02
C LYS A 105 21.67 12.85 -0.37
N VAL A 106 21.65 13.98 -1.08
CA VAL A 106 20.99 15.21 -0.65
C VAL A 106 20.07 15.75 -1.74
N GLU A 107 18.93 16.30 -1.33
CA GLU A 107 18.01 17.03 -2.20
C GLU A 107 17.82 18.45 -1.63
N ILE A 108 18.10 19.46 -2.47
CA ILE A 108 18.11 20.86 -2.05
C ILE A 108 17.11 21.63 -2.88
N THR A 109 16.15 22.27 -2.22
CA THR A 109 15.12 23.09 -2.85
C THR A 109 15.33 24.58 -2.47
N THR A 110 15.32 25.46 -3.45
CA THR A 110 15.29 26.91 -3.19
C THR A 110 14.01 27.29 -2.46
N TYR A 111 14.06 28.24 -1.50
CA TYR A 111 12.87 28.79 -0.83
C TYR A 111 11.83 29.20 -1.86
N ARG A 112 10.59 28.79 -1.65
CA ARG A 112 9.48 29.06 -2.55
C ARG A 112 8.34 29.72 -1.82
N THR A 113 7.68 30.64 -2.49
CA THR A 113 6.30 31.00 -2.25
C THR A 113 5.48 30.45 -3.40
N GLU A 114 4.37 29.81 -3.11
CA GLU A 114 3.50 29.25 -4.13
C GLU A 114 2.30 30.18 -4.28
N SER A 115 2.05 30.67 -5.50
CA SER A 115 0.78 31.27 -5.86
C SER A 115 0.00 30.28 -6.72
N TYR A 116 -1.19 29.92 -6.29
CA TYR A 116 -2.07 29.01 -7.04
C TYR A 116 -3.09 29.82 -7.83
N ASP A 117 -3.08 29.66 -9.15
CA ASP A 117 -4.19 30.11 -9.99
C ASP A 117 -5.34 29.08 -9.84
N PRO A 118 -6.52 29.46 -9.35
CA PRO A 118 -7.66 28.54 -9.21
C PRO A 118 -8.07 27.84 -10.52
N ALA A 119 -7.66 28.38 -11.66
CA ALA A 119 -7.92 27.83 -12.99
C ALA A 119 -6.78 26.99 -13.57
N SER A 120 -5.62 26.94 -12.92
CA SER A 120 -4.42 26.25 -13.39
C SER A 120 -4.00 25.11 -12.45
N ARG A 121 -3.70 23.93 -13.02
CA ARG A 121 -3.15 22.76 -12.28
C ARG A 121 -1.66 22.89 -12.00
N LYS A 122 -0.99 23.94 -12.50
CA LYS A 122 0.45 24.16 -12.28
C LYS A 122 0.62 25.35 -11.34
N PRO A 123 1.22 25.15 -10.16
CA PRO A 123 1.60 26.26 -9.32
C PRO A 123 2.61 27.14 -10.07
N GLN A 124 2.42 28.44 -10.04
CA GLN A 124 3.47 29.37 -10.43
C GLN A 124 4.46 29.41 -9.27
N VAL A 125 5.66 28.87 -9.48
CA VAL A 125 6.72 28.86 -8.48
C VAL A 125 7.33 30.26 -8.47
N GLU A 126 7.08 31.01 -7.40
CA GLU A 126 7.84 32.22 -7.09
C GLU A 126 8.86 31.85 -6.00
N TYR A 127 10.09 32.28 -6.20
CA TYR A 127 11.13 32.02 -5.21
C TYR A 127 10.92 32.93 -3.99
N GLY A 128 10.81 32.32 -2.82
CA GLY A 128 10.71 33.01 -1.53
C GLY A 128 12.07 33.49 -1.03
N ASP A 129 12.02 34.40 -0.06
CA ASP A 129 13.22 35.03 0.50
C ASP A 129 13.48 34.62 1.97
N THR A 130 12.53 33.94 2.63
CA THR A 130 12.66 33.59 4.04
C THR A 130 12.39 32.10 4.30
N LEU A 131 13.10 31.55 5.29
CA LEU A 131 12.89 30.15 5.74
C LEU A 131 11.46 29.97 6.30
N GLU A 132 10.94 30.91 7.07
CA GLU A 132 9.59 30.84 7.63
C GLU A 132 8.52 30.79 6.54
N GLY A 133 8.71 31.57 5.45
CA GLY A 133 7.84 31.49 4.27
C GLY A 133 7.85 30.13 3.60
N ASP A 134 9.02 29.50 3.47
CA ASP A 134 9.13 28.13 2.95
C ASP A 134 8.48 27.10 3.89
N LEU A 135 8.61 27.25 5.19
CA LEU A 135 7.99 26.36 6.18
C LEU A 135 6.47 26.53 6.23
N SER A 136 5.94 27.74 6.05
CA SER A 136 4.50 28.02 6.12
C SER A 136 3.67 27.29 5.05
N ARG A 137 4.25 27.05 3.87
CA ARG A 137 3.60 26.35 2.76
C ARG A 137 3.65 24.84 2.86
N ARG A 138 4.31 24.25 3.89
CA ARG A 138 4.36 22.81 4.08
C ARG A 138 3.01 22.26 4.54
N ASP A 139 2.88 20.93 4.45
CA ASP A 139 1.62 20.24 4.72
C ASP A 139 1.16 20.36 6.19
N PHE A 140 2.04 20.00 7.13
CA PHE A 140 1.72 19.98 8.56
C PHE A 140 2.83 20.58 9.40
N THR A 141 2.48 21.13 10.57
CA THR A 141 3.42 21.74 11.52
C THR A 141 4.57 20.81 11.88
N VAL A 142 4.28 19.52 12.04
CA VAL A 142 5.28 18.46 12.34
C VAL A 142 6.33 18.28 11.22
N ASN A 143 6.07 18.76 10.02
CA ASN A 143 6.98 18.77 8.88
C ASN A 143 7.45 20.20 8.53
N ALA A 144 6.93 21.21 9.22
CA ALA A 144 7.26 22.62 9.03
C ALA A 144 8.31 23.12 10.04
N MET A 145 9.26 22.24 10.34
CA MET A 145 10.43 22.50 11.18
C MET A 145 11.70 22.41 10.33
N ALA A 146 12.71 23.15 10.74
CA ALA A 146 14.01 23.16 10.08
C ALA A 146 15.18 23.13 11.07
N VAL A 147 16.34 22.67 10.59
CA VAL A 147 17.62 22.80 11.31
C VAL A 147 18.61 23.55 10.42
N ARG A 148 19.00 24.77 10.82
CA ARG A 148 19.98 25.57 10.09
C ARG A 148 21.36 24.92 10.13
N LEU A 149 22.05 24.92 9.02
CA LEU A 149 23.44 24.47 8.91
C LEU A 149 24.36 25.65 8.61
N PRO A 150 25.55 25.71 9.19
CA PRO A 150 26.19 24.71 10.06
C PRO A 150 25.87 24.86 11.56
N SER A 151 25.07 25.85 11.97
CA SER A 151 24.82 26.18 13.38
C SER A 151 24.08 25.13 14.18
N LEU A 152 23.34 24.22 13.53
CA LEU A 152 22.44 23.23 14.10
C LEU A 152 21.28 23.84 14.92
N GLU A 153 20.95 25.09 14.66
CA GLU A 153 19.81 25.77 15.29
C GLU A 153 18.49 25.19 14.77
N LEU A 154 17.62 24.74 15.70
CA LEU A 154 16.27 24.29 15.37
C LEU A 154 15.34 25.49 15.22
N VAL A 155 14.65 25.56 14.09
CA VAL A 155 13.65 26.58 13.73
C VAL A 155 12.28 25.93 13.69
N ASP A 156 11.36 26.36 14.55
CA ASP A 156 10.01 25.83 14.69
C ASP A 156 8.99 26.97 14.86
N PRO A 157 8.67 27.68 13.76
CA PRO A 157 7.78 28.85 13.83
C PRO A 157 6.30 28.51 14.01
N PHE A 158 5.92 27.25 13.86
CA PHE A 158 4.53 26.79 13.88
C PHE A 158 4.21 25.78 14.98
N ASP A 159 5.07 25.67 16.02
CA ASP A 159 4.91 24.77 17.17
C ASP A 159 4.88 23.26 16.80
N GLY A 160 5.58 22.87 15.75
CA GLY A 160 5.64 21.48 15.28
C GLY A 160 6.17 20.49 16.34
N LEU A 161 7.12 20.93 17.19
CA LEU A 161 7.59 20.14 18.34
C LEU A 161 6.48 19.86 19.35
N ALA A 162 5.64 20.86 19.65
CA ALA A 162 4.54 20.71 20.57
C ALA A 162 3.47 19.76 20.00
N ASP A 163 3.20 19.87 18.69
CA ASP A 163 2.27 18.98 18.00
C ASP A 163 2.80 17.54 17.92
N LEU A 164 4.12 17.33 17.71
CA LEU A 164 4.74 16.02 17.82
C LEU A 164 4.58 15.39 19.21
N ALA A 165 4.80 16.18 20.26
CA ALA A 165 4.64 15.70 21.64
C ALA A 165 3.19 15.31 21.95
N ARG A 166 2.21 15.97 21.30
CA ARG A 166 0.77 15.68 21.44
C ARG A 166 0.25 14.67 20.43
N THR A 167 1.12 14.15 19.55
CA THR A 167 0.73 13.26 18.43
C THR A 167 -0.39 13.87 17.59
N LEU A 168 -0.26 15.16 17.24
CA LEU A 168 -1.28 15.95 16.58
C LEU A 168 -0.82 16.35 15.15
N LEU A 169 -1.73 16.26 14.18
CA LEU A 169 -1.56 16.81 12.84
C LEU A 169 -2.38 18.09 12.72
N ARG A 170 -1.68 19.18 12.45
CA ARG A 170 -2.23 20.52 12.25
C ARG A 170 -1.48 21.20 11.09
N THR A 171 -2.17 21.99 10.29
CA THR A 171 -1.54 22.76 9.21
C THR A 171 -0.82 24.00 9.74
N PRO A 172 0.31 24.45 9.13
CA PRO A 172 0.98 25.68 9.54
C PRO A 172 0.15 26.95 9.35
N VAL A 173 -0.69 26.97 8.31
CA VAL A 173 -1.63 28.06 7.98
C VAL A 173 -3.06 27.57 8.13
N ALA A 174 -4.05 28.45 7.87
CA ALA A 174 -5.46 28.06 7.92
C ALA A 174 -5.73 26.78 7.09
N PRO A 175 -6.38 25.73 7.65
CA PRO A 175 -6.52 24.43 6.98
C PRO A 175 -7.21 24.53 5.62
N VAL A 176 -8.27 25.35 5.52
CA VAL A 176 -9.00 25.56 4.26
C VAL A 176 -8.07 26.09 3.17
N GLN A 177 -7.22 27.06 3.49
CA GLN A 177 -6.24 27.59 2.54
C GLN A 177 -5.22 26.52 2.16
N SER A 178 -4.68 25.79 3.14
CA SER A 178 -3.68 24.76 2.91
C SER A 178 -4.19 23.67 1.96
N PHE A 179 -5.44 23.24 2.10
CA PHE A 179 -6.03 22.20 1.25
C PHE A 179 -6.56 22.73 -0.09
N ASP A 180 -6.87 24.02 -0.14
CA ASP A 180 -7.20 24.70 -1.40
C ASP A 180 -5.97 24.82 -2.30
N ASP A 181 -4.81 25.14 -1.69
CA ASP A 181 -3.50 25.23 -2.36
C ASP A 181 -3.04 23.86 -2.91
N ASP A 182 -3.07 22.78 -2.09
CA ASP A 182 -2.77 21.41 -2.54
C ASP A 182 -3.74 20.40 -1.90
N PRO A 183 -4.79 20.00 -2.60
CA PRO A 183 -5.77 19.04 -2.10
C PRO A 183 -5.17 17.67 -1.74
N LEU A 184 -3.99 17.30 -2.29
CA LEU A 184 -3.33 16.05 -1.92
C LEU A 184 -2.94 16.02 -0.43
N ARG A 185 -2.79 17.17 0.21
CA ARG A 185 -2.50 17.25 1.66
C ARG A 185 -3.57 16.57 2.49
N MET A 186 -4.82 16.52 2.03
CA MET A 186 -5.90 15.75 2.68
C MET A 186 -5.58 14.24 2.72
N MET A 187 -5.12 13.67 1.60
CA MET A 187 -4.65 12.26 1.57
C MET A 187 -3.39 12.06 2.41
N ARG A 188 -2.49 13.05 2.45
CA ARG A 188 -1.31 13.01 3.30
C ARG A 188 -1.68 13.01 4.79
N ALA A 189 -2.74 13.73 5.21
CA ALA A 189 -3.25 13.72 6.58
C ALA A 189 -3.64 12.30 7.02
N VAL A 190 -4.51 11.63 6.27
CA VAL A 190 -4.96 10.26 6.60
C VAL A 190 -3.81 9.24 6.51
N ARG A 191 -2.86 9.45 5.60
CA ARG A 191 -1.63 8.66 5.53
C ARG A 191 -0.77 8.82 6.79
N PHE A 192 -0.58 10.03 7.29
CA PHE A 192 0.21 10.25 8.52
C PHE A 192 -0.46 9.64 9.74
N VAL A 193 -1.79 9.63 9.81
CA VAL A 193 -2.52 8.85 10.82
C VAL A 193 -2.15 7.36 10.71
N ALA A 194 -2.18 6.79 9.51
CA ALA A 194 -1.81 5.38 9.28
C ALA A 194 -0.33 5.07 9.59
N GLN A 195 0.58 6.00 9.36
CA GLN A 195 2.02 5.79 9.54
C GLN A 195 2.52 6.09 10.97
N LEU A 196 1.98 7.13 11.59
CA LEU A 196 2.48 7.67 12.85
C LEU A 196 1.55 7.41 14.04
N GLY A 197 0.29 7.03 13.79
CA GLY A 197 -0.73 6.89 14.83
C GLY A 197 -1.17 8.23 15.42
N PHE A 198 -1.03 9.32 14.67
CA PHE A 198 -1.40 10.66 15.10
C PHE A 198 -2.90 10.91 14.93
N ARG A 199 -3.46 11.81 15.72
CA ARG A 199 -4.81 12.34 15.51
C ARG A 199 -4.75 13.64 14.71
N ILE A 200 -5.83 13.97 14.03
CA ILE A 200 -5.97 15.24 13.31
C ILE A 200 -6.63 16.26 14.25
N GLU A 201 -6.21 17.52 14.19
CA GLU A 201 -6.88 18.65 14.85
C GLU A 201 -8.31 18.82 14.30
N ASP A 202 -9.27 19.16 15.15
CA ASP A 202 -10.68 19.27 14.77
C ASP A 202 -10.89 20.26 13.59
N ALA A 203 -10.30 21.45 13.63
CA ALA A 203 -10.40 22.42 12.54
C ALA A 203 -9.78 21.93 11.23
N THR A 204 -8.73 21.10 11.33
CA THR A 204 -8.09 20.46 10.17
C THR A 204 -8.98 19.36 9.61
N ALA A 205 -9.64 18.57 10.46
CA ALA A 205 -10.61 17.54 10.06
C ALA A 205 -11.85 18.17 9.39
N ASP A 206 -12.42 19.22 9.97
CA ASP A 206 -13.56 19.95 9.41
C ASP A 206 -13.25 20.49 8.00
N ALA A 207 -12.04 21.02 7.80
CA ALA A 207 -11.61 21.52 6.49
C ALA A 207 -11.43 20.38 5.46
N ILE A 208 -10.98 19.20 5.88
CA ILE A 208 -10.92 18.02 4.99
C ILE A 208 -12.33 17.62 4.55
N GLU A 209 -13.27 17.51 5.50
CA GLU A 209 -14.66 17.16 5.19
C GLU A 209 -15.29 18.17 4.22
N GLN A 210 -15.08 19.46 4.45
CA GLN A 210 -15.58 20.54 3.58
C GLN A 210 -15.02 20.47 2.17
N LEU A 211 -13.75 20.09 2.00
CA LEU A 211 -13.01 20.16 0.74
C LEU A 211 -12.75 18.80 0.10
N ALA A 212 -13.29 17.69 0.63
CA ALA A 212 -13.01 16.33 0.20
C ALA A 212 -13.14 16.12 -1.32
N GLU A 213 -14.15 16.73 -1.96
CA GLU A 213 -14.37 16.64 -3.41
C GLU A 213 -13.20 17.20 -4.23
N ARG A 214 -12.46 18.18 -3.69
CA ARG A 214 -11.31 18.76 -4.40
C ARG A 214 -10.18 17.78 -4.67
N ILE A 215 -10.14 16.63 -4.00
CA ILE A 215 -9.16 15.58 -4.30
C ILE A 215 -9.26 15.10 -5.76
N THR A 216 -10.42 15.26 -6.39
CA THR A 216 -10.67 14.85 -7.77
C THR A 216 -9.85 15.63 -8.81
N ILE A 217 -9.32 16.81 -8.47
CA ILE A 217 -8.45 17.58 -9.36
C ILE A 217 -6.99 17.07 -9.33
N VAL A 218 -6.62 16.28 -8.31
CA VAL A 218 -5.28 15.68 -8.18
C VAL A 218 -5.15 14.50 -9.13
N SER A 219 -3.98 14.29 -9.70
CA SER A 219 -3.76 13.15 -10.60
C SER A 219 -3.86 11.83 -9.85
N ALA A 220 -4.40 10.82 -10.54
CA ALA A 220 -4.60 9.49 -9.98
C ALA A 220 -3.30 8.84 -9.48
N GLU A 221 -2.18 9.13 -10.13
CA GLU A 221 -0.84 8.67 -9.74
C GLU A 221 -0.45 9.17 -8.37
N ARG A 222 -0.61 10.49 -8.12
CA ARG A 222 -0.29 11.09 -6.81
C ARG A 222 -1.20 10.56 -5.71
N VAL A 223 -2.50 10.41 -6.00
CA VAL A 223 -3.47 9.82 -5.06
C VAL A 223 -3.11 8.37 -4.74
N ARG A 224 -2.77 7.56 -5.76
CA ARG A 224 -2.32 6.17 -5.57
C ARG A 224 -1.09 6.11 -4.67
N GLU A 225 -0.09 6.97 -4.90
CA GLU A 225 1.14 6.97 -4.10
C GLU A 225 0.86 7.20 -2.61
N GLU A 226 -0.04 8.13 -2.27
CA GLU A 226 -0.44 8.35 -0.89
C GLU A 226 -1.25 7.18 -0.32
N LEU A 227 -2.16 6.58 -1.13
CA LEU A 227 -2.91 5.39 -0.73
C LEU A 227 -1.98 4.19 -0.49
N VAL A 228 -0.98 3.96 -1.35
CA VAL A 228 0.02 2.90 -1.15
C VAL A 228 0.80 3.11 0.14
N LYS A 229 1.28 4.34 0.39
CA LYS A 229 1.99 4.68 1.63
C LYS A 229 1.09 4.53 2.87
N LEU A 230 -0.21 4.81 2.76
CA LEU A 230 -1.20 4.57 3.81
C LEU A 230 -1.31 3.07 4.09
N MET A 231 -1.53 2.25 3.04
CA MET A 231 -1.66 0.80 3.17
C MET A 231 -0.42 0.13 3.73
N LEU A 232 0.78 0.64 3.43
CA LEU A 232 2.05 0.15 3.97
C LEU A 232 2.39 0.72 5.36
N GLY A 233 1.57 1.61 5.90
CA GLY A 233 1.72 2.16 7.24
C GLY A 233 1.57 1.12 8.36
N ALA A 234 1.92 1.52 9.58
CA ALA A 234 1.79 0.68 10.78
C ALA A 234 0.32 0.51 11.23
N HIS A 235 -0.52 1.51 10.93
CA HIS A 235 -1.93 1.57 11.37
C HIS A 235 -2.88 1.91 10.20
N PRO A 236 -2.90 1.13 9.10
CA PRO A 236 -3.67 1.48 7.91
C PRO A 236 -5.18 1.56 8.20
N ARG A 237 -5.70 0.75 9.10
CA ARG A 237 -7.10 0.80 9.54
C ARG A 237 -7.51 2.21 9.97
N GLY A 238 -6.78 2.84 10.90
CA GLY A 238 -7.12 4.19 11.39
C GLY A 238 -7.12 5.25 10.29
N GLY A 239 -6.19 5.13 9.32
CA GLY A 239 -6.18 5.99 8.14
C GLY A 239 -7.38 5.79 7.23
N LEU A 240 -7.84 4.54 7.01
CA LEU A 240 -9.00 4.19 6.20
C LEU A 240 -10.32 4.59 6.86
N GLU A 241 -10.45 4.41 8.17
CA GLU A 241 -11.59 4.86 8.96
C GLU A 241 -11.75 6.38 8.79
N LEU A 242 -10.69 7.11 9.05
CA LEU A 242 -10.69 8.57 8.93
C LEU A 242 -10.94 9.05 7.50
N MET A 243 -10.36 8.36 6.48
CA MET A 243 -10.60 8.65 5.07
C MET A 243 -12.10 8.48 4.71
N THR A 244 -12.78 7.55 5.37
CA THR A 244 -14.21 7.30 5.18
C THR A 244 -15.06 8.33 5.93
N GLU A 245 -14.73 8.59 7.18
CA GLU A 245 -15.42 9.57 8.05
C GLU A 245 -15.41 10.99 7.48
N LEU A 246 -14.25 11.40 6.94
CA LEU A 246 -14.05 12.73 6.34
C LEU A 246 -14.46 12.81 4.86
N GLY A 247 -15.13 11.80 4.32
CA GLY A 247 -15.69 11.82 2.96
C GLY A 247 -14.68 11.60 1.82
N LEU A 248 -13.37 11.57 2.08
CA LEU A 248 -12.34 11.35 1.05
C LEU A 248 -12.50 10.01 0.33
N ALA A 249 -12.92 8.96 1.05
CA ALA A 249 -13.08 7.63 0.49
C ALA A 249 -14.14 7.61 -0.63
N ALA A 250 -15.17 8.45 -0.57
CA ALA A 250 -16.20 8.53 -1.60
C ALA A 250 -15.63 8.93 -2.98
N HIS A 251 -14.54 9.66 -3.01
CA HIS A 251 -13.87 10.14 -4.23
C HIS A 251 -12.71 9.25 -4.67
N VAL A 252 -11.98 8.67 -3.72
CA VAL A 252 -10.75 7.88 -3.98
C VAL A 252 -11.06 6.40 -4.11
N LEU A 253 -11.80 5.84 -3.17
CA LEU A 253 -12.13 4.41 -3.03
C LEU A 253 -13.59 4.22 -2.61
N PRO A 254 -14.56 4.62 -3.45
CA PRO A 254 -16.00 4.61 -3.10
C PRO A 254 -16.53 3.21 -2.76
N GLU A 255 -15.81 2.15 -3.15
CA GLU A 255 -16.12 0.78 -2.75
C GLU A 255 -16.04 0.59 -1.23
N LEU A 256 -15.18 1.33 -0.52
CA LEU A 256 -14.99 1.20 0.93
C LEU A 256 -16.19 1.72 1.74
N PRO A 257 -16.64 2.98 1.61
CA PRO A 257 -17.85 3.44 2.28
C PRO A 257 -19.12 2.70 1.84
N ALA A 258 -19.16 2.15 0.61
CA ALA A 258 -20.28 1.34 0.15
C ALA A 258 -20.46 0.02 0.95
N LEU A 259 -19.44 -0.42 1.69
CA LEU A 259 -19.51 -1.59 2.58
C LEU A 259 -20.29 -1.29 3.89
N GLN A 260 -20.53 -0.03 4.22
CA GLN A 260 -21.40 0.38 5.33
C GLN A 260 -22.87 0.09 4.98
N LEU A 261 -23.20 -1.20 4.92
CA LEU A 261 -24.56 -1.64 4.60
C LEU A 261 -25.47 -1.38 5.82
N GLU A 262 -26.63 -0.77 5.58
CA GLU A 262 -27.65 -0.64 6.61
C GLU A 262 -27.96 -1.99 7.25
N ILE A 263 -27.88 -2.06 8.58
CA ILE A 263 -28.19 -3.24 9.35
C ILE A 263 -29.71 -3.42 9.27
N ASP A 264 -30.16 -4.58 8.75
CA ASP A 264 -31.58 -4.95 8.81
C ASP A 264 -32.06 -5.02 10.28
N GLU A 265 -33.30 -4.62 10.55
CA GLU A 265 -33.91 -4.56 11.90
C GLU A 265 -33.75 -5.83 12.73
N HIS A 266 -33.37 -6.95 12.11
CA HIS A 266 -33.15 -8.25 12.74
C HIS A 266 -31.71 -8.59 13.11
N HIS A 267 -30.74 -7.65 13.02
CA HIS A 267 -29.36 -7.77 13.54
C HIS A 267 -28.57 -9.01 13.06
N HIS A 268 -28.93 -9.62 11.93
CA HIS A 268 -28.32 -10.88 11.50
C HIS A 268 -27.07 -10.74 10.62
N HIS A 269 -26.73 -9.52 10.19
CA HIS A 269 -25.55 -9.30 9.37
C HIS A 269 -24.52 -8.48 10.13
N LYS A 270 -23.27 -9.01 10.16
CA LYS A 270 -22.10 -8.23 10.57
C LYS A 270 -21.99 -7.03 9.62
N ASP A 271 -21.64 -5.86 10.14
CA ASP A 271 -21.22 -4.75 9.35
C ASP A 271 -20.06 -5.19 8.45
N VAL A 272 -20.28 -5.16 7.12
CA VAL A 272 -19.27 -5.64 6.15
C VAL A 272 -18.07 -4.71 6.15
N TYR A 273 -18.25 -3.44 6.43
CA TYR A 273 -17.18 -2.46 6.58
C TYR A 273 -16.24 -2.82 7.75
N GLU A 274 -16.80 -3.01 8.96
CA GLU A 274 -16.03 -3.41 10.14
C GLU A 274 -15.39 -4.78 10.00
N HIS A 275 -16.07 -5.70 9.33
CA HIS A 275 -15.50 -6.99 8.98
C HIS A 275 -14.27 -6.83 8.08
N THR A 276 -14.37 -6.04 7.03
CA THR A 276 -13.28 -5.80 6.07
C THR A 276 -12.05 -5.20 6.75
N LEU A 277 -12.24 -4.21 7.63
CA LEU A 277 -11.14 -3.62 8.39
C LEU A 277 -10.51 -4.62 9.37
N THR A 278 -11.33 -5.48 9.99
CA THR A 278 -10.84 -6.56 10.86
C THR A 278 -10.03 -7.60 10.06
N VAL A 279 -10.47 -7.94 8.85
CA VAL A 279 -9.72 -8.83 7.95
C VAL A 279 -8.39 -8.21 7.56
N LEU A 280 -8.34 -6.91 7.31
CA LEU A 280 -7.08 -6.21 7.04
C LEU A 280 -6.11 -6.29 8.24
N ASP A 281 -6.58 -6.03 9.47
CA ASP A 281 -5.75 -6.14 10.67
C ASP A 281 -5.21 -7.57 10.83
N GLN A 282 -6.07 -8.58 10.68
CA GLN A 282 -5.67 -9.99 10.76
C GLN A 282 -4.70 -10.41 9.64
N ALA A 283 -4.85 -9.85 8.43
CA ALA A 283 -3.94 -10.11 7.32
C ALA A 283 -2.54 -9.55 7.61
N ILE A 284 -2.46 -8.36 8.22
CA ILE A 284 -1.20 -7.75 8.66
C ILE A 284 -0.52 -8.61 9.73
N ASP A 285 -1.27 -9.12 10.71
CA ASP A 285 -0.75 -10.02 11.75
C ASP A 285 -0.19 -11.33 11.19
N LEU A 286 -0.64 -11.74 9.99
CA LEU A 286 -0.19 -12.94 9.29
C LEU A 286 0.96 -12.68 8.30
N GLU A 287 1.42 -11.46 8.12
CA GLU A 287 2.61 -11.15 7.32
C GLU A 287 3.86 -11.79 7.95
N SER A 288 4.80 -12.24 7.12
CA SER A 288 6.10 -12.69 7.60
C SER A 288 6.92 -11.49 8.10
N PRO A 289 7.79 -11.66 9.12
CA PRO A 289 8.61 -10.54 9.60
C PRO A 289 9.43 -9.90 8.49
N ALA A 290 9.57 -8.58 8.53
CA ALA A 290 10.39 -7.83 7.60
C ALA A 290 11.86 -8.33 7.61
N GLY A 291 12.46 -8.52 6.44
CA GLY A 291 13.82 -9.03 6.27
C GLY A 291 13.98 -10.53 6.52
N SER A 292 12.87 -11.28 6.70
CA SER A 292 12.90 -12.73 6.92
C SER A 292 13.11 -13.54 5.64
N GLY A 293 12.85 -12.95 4.47
CA GLY A 293 12.77 -13.67 3.19
C GLY A 293 11.59 -14.65 3.11
N GLY A 294 10.66 -14.58 4.05
CA GLY A 294 9.45 -15.39 4.09
C GLY A 294 8.40 -14.94 3.06
N PRO A 295 7.39 -15.78 2.80
CA PRO A 295 6.30 -15.40 1.91
C PRO A 295 5.43 -14.29 2.54
N CYS A 296 4.94 -13.34 1.73
CA CYS A 296 4.17 -12.18 2.18
C CYS A 296 4.91 -11.39 3.28
N GLU A 297 6.13 -10.99 2.96
CA GLU A 297 6.98 -10.23 3.90
C GLU A 297 6.40 -8.86 4.18
N SER A 298 6.37 -8.48 5.45
CA SER A 298 5.81 -7.20 5.92
C SER A 298 6.69 -6.00 5.52
N PRO A 299 6.06 -4.94 5.00
CA PRO A 299 4.64 -4.79 4.67
C PRO A 299 4.30 -5.31 3.26
N ASP A 300 3.33 -6.21 3.13
CA ASP A 300 2.90 -6.79 1.84
C ASP A 300 1.70 -6.05 1.24
N LEU A 301 1.94 -5.24 0.22
CA LEU A 301 0.90 -4.44 -0.44
C LEU A 301 -0.20 -5.29 -1.08
N VAL A 302 0.16 -6.42 -1.70
CA VAL A 302 -0.80 -7.29 -2.42
C VAL A 302 -1.76 -7.93 -1.44
N LEU A 303 -1.25 -8.45 -0.32
CA LEU A 303 -2.08 -9.05 0.72
C LEU A 303 -3.01 -8.02 1.36
N ARG A 304 -2.48 -6.84 1.74
CA ARG A 304 -3.27 -5.77 2.37
C ARG A 304 -4.36 -5.23 1.46
N LEU A 305 -4.04 -5.00 0.18
CA LEU A 305 -5.06 -4.57 -0.81
C LEU A 305 -6.09 -5.68 -1.06
N ALA A 306 -5.69 -6.93 -1.13
CA ALA A 306 -6.62 -8.04 -1.28
C ALA A 306 -7.56 -8.15 -0.06
N ALA A 307 -7.06 -7.99 1.16
CA ALA A 307 -7.86 -7.96 2.37
C ALA A 307 -8.86 -6.78 2.38
N LEU A 308 -8.42 -5.59 1.93
CA LEU A 308 -9.31 -4.43 1.82
C LEU A 308 -10.41 -4.59 0.77
N MET A 309 -10.12 -5.31 -0.33
CA MET A 309 -11.00 -5.39 -1.49
C MET A 309 -11.80 -6.69 -1.57
N HIS A 310 -11.58 -7.70 -0.69
CA HIS A 310 -12.16 -9.04 -0.86
C HIS A 310 -13.69 -9.04 -0.94
N ASP A 311 -14.34 -8.17 -0.19
CA ASP A 311 -15.79 -8.10 -0.04
C ASP A 311 -16.46 -6.93 -0.78
N VAL A 312 -15.76 -6.15 -1.59
CA VAL A 312 -16.30 -4.97 -2.30
C VAL A 312 -17.43 -5.32 -3.29
N GLY A 313 -17.59 -6.58 -3.65
CA GLY A 313 -18.69 -7.06 -4.48
C GLY A 313 -20.01 -7.24 -3.74
N LYS A 314 -20.02 -7.29 -2.40
CA LYS A 314 -21.24 -7.56 -1.60
C LYS A 314 -22.35 -6.53 -1.80
N PRO A 315 -22.11 -5.21 -1.81
CA PRO A 315 -23.18 -4.24 -2.05
C PRO A 315 -23.89 -4.45 -3.38
N ALA A 316 -23.13 -4.75 -4.45
CA ALA A 316 -23.66 -4.93 -5.80
C ALA A 316 -24.41 -6.26 -5.99
N THR A 317 -24.15 -7.26 -5.13
CA THR A 317 -24.75 -8.60 -5.23
C THR A 317 -25.78 -8.90 -4.14
N ARG A 318 -26.05 -7.92 -3.28
CA ARG A 318 -27.03 -8.05 -2.18
C ARG A 318 -28.42 -8.39 -2.73
N ARG A 319 -29.01 -9.45 -2.21
CA ARG A 319 -30.39 -9.85 -2.51
C ARG A 319 -31.11 -10.25 -1.23
N PHE A 320 -32.38 -9.86 -1.14
CA PHE A 320 -33.29 -10.30 -0.09
C PHE A 320 -34.06 -11.50 -0.60
N GLU A 321 -33.98 -12.62 0.12
CA GLU A 321 -34.71 -13.85 -0.19
C GLU A 321 -36.02 -13.93 0.62
N ASP A 322 -36.94 -14.82 0.19
CA ASP A 322 -38.16 -15.08 0.91
C ASP A 322 -37.85 -15.55 2.34
N GLY A 323 -38.40 -14.88 3.35
CA GLY A 323 -38.10 -15.14 4.78
C GLY A 323 -37.08 -14.19 5.40
N GLY A 324 -36.63 -13.12 4.70
CA GLY A 324 -35.77 -12.06 5.23
C GLY A 324 -34.26 -12.39 5.23
N ALA A 325 -33.87 -13.53 4.68
CA ALA A 325 -32.44 -13.85 4.53
C ALA A 325 -31.78 -12.97 3.45
N VAL A 326 -30.58 -12.48 3.74
CA VAL A 326 -29.78 -11.72 2.77
C VAL A 326 -28.69 -12.60 2.21
N THR A 327 -28.51 -12.59 0.88
CA THR A 327 -27.46 -13.32 0.19
C THR A 327 -26.59 -12.40 -0.66
N PHE A 328 -25.34 -12.82 -0.89
CA PHE A 328 -24.33 -12.09 -1.66
C PHE A 328 -23.67 -13.01 -2.70
N ARG A 329 -24.49 -13.74 -3.47
CA ARG A 329 -23.98 -14.76 -4.40
C ARG A 329 -23.09 -14.12 -5.48
N PHE A 330 -21.94 -14.75 -5.74
CA PHE A 330 -20.95 -14.34 -6.74
C PHE A 330 -20.28 -12.98 -6.43
N HIS A 331 -20.28 -12.53 -5.15
CA HIS A 331 -19.60 -11.28 -4.79
C HIS A 331 -18.09 -11.34 -5.04
N GLU A 332 -17.46 -12.50 -4.94
CA GLU A 332 -16.06 -12.75 -5.27
C GLU A 332 -15.75 -12.43 -6.76
N THR A 333 -16.58 -12.87 -7.66
CA THR A 333 -16.42 -12.64 -9.11
C THR A 333 -16.73 -11.18 -9.50
N VAL A 334 -17.77 -10.60 -8.91
CA VAL A 334 -18.15 -9.20 -9.11
C VAL A 334 -17.10 -8.30 -8.47
N GLY A 335 -16.69 -8.60 -7.25
CA GLY A 335 -15.64 -7.89 -6.51
C GLY A 335 -14.31 -7.86 -7.24
N ALA A 336 -13.87 -8.98 -7.82
CA ALA A 336 -12.64 -9.04 -8.62
C ALA A 336 -12.67 -8.08 -9.81
N LYS A 337 -13.81 -7.97 -10.52
CA LYS A 337 -13.99 -7.02 -11.64
C LYS A 337 -13.99 -5.57 -11.14
N MET A 338 -14.66 -5.30 -10.02
CA MET A 338 -14.68 -3.96 -9.39
C MET A 338 -13.28 -3.55 -8.95
N THR A 339 -12.54 -4.46 -8.28
CA THR A 339 -11.15 -4.25 -7.87
C THR A 339 -10.25 -3.92 -9.04
N ALA A 340 -10.29 -4.72 -10.11
CA ALA A 340 -9.49 -4.45 -11.31
C ALA A 340 -9.82 -3.09 -11.96
N LYS A 341 -11.11 -2.71 -11.99
CA LYS A 341 -11.57 -1.42 -12.51
C LYS A 341 -11.05 -0.27 -11.64
N ARG A 342 -11.15 -0.38 -10.31
CA ARG A 342 -10.70 0.65 -9.36
C ARG A 342 -9.19 0.82 -9.41
N MET A 343 -8.43 -0.26 -9.33
CA MET A 343 -6.97 -0.21 -9.38
C MET A 343 -6.45 0.37 -10.70
N LYS A 344 -7.11 0.05 -11.83
CA LYS A 344 -6.81 0.69 -13.11
C LYS A 344 -7.10 2.19 -13.10
N ALA A 345 -8.22 2.62 -12.52
CA ALA A 345 -8.56 4.04 -12.40
C ALA A 345 -7.56 4.81 -11.53
N LEU A 346 -7.00 4.16 -10.51
CA LEU A 346 -5.92 4.66 -9.66
C LEU A 346 -4.52 4.42 -10.27
N THR A 347 -4.42 4.01 -11.52
CA THR A 347 -3.15 3.81 -12.24
C THR A 347 -2.16 2.83 -11.58
N PHE A 348 -2.65 1.81 -10.87
CA PHE A 348 -1.80 0.71 -10.42
C PHE A 348 -1.22 -0.05 -11.63
N ASP A 349 -0.05 -0.64 -11.46
CA ASP A 349 0.55 -1.49 -12.47
C ASP A 349 -0.30 -2.76 -12.72
N LYS A 350 -0.09 -3.37 -13.90
CA LYS A 350 -0.89 -4.51 -14.35
C LYS A 350 -0.69 -5.76 -13.51
N ASP A 351 0.54 -5.99 -13.01
CA ASP A 351 0.88 -7.18 -12.24
C ASP A 351 0.20 -7.14 -10.87
N THR A 352 0.39 -6.03 -10.12
CA THR A 352 -0.29 -5.80 -8.83
C THR A 352 -1.81 -5.88 -8.98
N THR A 353 -2.39 -5.23 -10.02
CA THR A 353 -3.83 -5.29 -10.28
C THR A 353 -4.33 -6.71 -10.51
N LYS A 354 -3.60 -7.50 -11.31
CA LYS A 354 -3.94 -8.90 -11.61
C LYS A 354 -3.88 -9.78 -10.35
N LYS A 355 -2.82 -9.63 -9.54
CA LYS A 355 -2.64 -10.40 -8.30
C LYS A 355 -3.76 -10.12 -7.30
N VAL A 356 -4.05 -8.84 -7.01
CA VAL A 356 -5.10 -8.46 -6.06
C VAL A 356 -6.48 -8.93 -6.54
N ALA A 357 -6.84 -8.68 -7.82
CA ALA A 357 -8.13 -9.12 -8.36
C ALA A 357 -8.27 -10.64 -8.33
N ARG A 358 -7.20 -11.40 -8.58
CA ARG A 358 -7.21 -12.85 -8.50
C ARG A 358 -7.42 -13.35 -7.08
N LEU A 359 -6.80 -12.75 -6.08
CA LEU A 359 -7.02 -13.08 -4.67
C LEU A 359 -8.47 -12.81 -4.26
N VAL A 360 -9.03 -11.68 -4.67
CA VAL A 360 -10.47 -11.36 -4.45
C VAL A 360 -11.37 -12.42 -5.09
N GLU A 361 -11.07 -12.88 -6.31
CA GLU A 361 -11.84 -13.94 -6.99
C GLU A 361 -11.78 -15.28 -6.25
N LEU A 362 -10.65 -15.58 -5.62
CA LEU A 362 -10.39 -16.90 -5.02
C LEU A 362 -10.72 -16.99 -3.53
N HIS A 363 -10.97 -15.88 -2.83
CA HIS A 363 -11.03 -15.89 -1.35
C HIS A 363 -12.08 -16.83 -0.76
N LEU A 364 -13.15 -17.14 -1.48
CA LEU A 364 -14.17 -18.08 -1.03
C LEU A 364 -13.85 -19.57 -1.30
N ARG A 365 -12.79 -19.85 -2.05
CA ARG A 365 -12.50 -21.24 -2.48
C ARG A 365 -12.32 -22.23 -1.34
N PHE A 366 -11.84 -21.76 -0.18
CA PHE A 366 -11.65 -22.64 0.99
C PHE A 366 -12.94 -23.03 1.72
N HIS A 367 -14.03 -22.28 1.58
CA HIS A 367 -15.24 -22.49 2.39
C HIS A 367 -15.84 -23.90 2.30
N GLY A 368 -15.67 -24.58 1.19
CA GLY A 368 -16.14 -25.97 1.01
C GLY A 368 -15.28 -27.04 1.71
N TYR A 369 -14.06 -26.73 2.15
CA TYR A 369 -13.13 -27.70 2.76
C TYR A 369 -13.57 -28.16 4.16
N VAL A 370 -14.16 -27.25 4.93
CA VAL A 370 -14.56 -27.49 6.34
C VAL A 370 -15.74 -28.46 6.43
N ASP A 371 -16.65 -28.40 5.45
CA ASP A 371 -17.89 -29.20 5.45
C ASP A 371 -17.67 -30.61 4.89
N SER A 372 -16.69 -30.75 4.01
CA SER A 372 -16.35 -32.06 3.40
C SER A 372 -14.88 -32.09 2.99
N PRO A 373 -14.10 -33.10 3.42
CA PRO A 373 -12.70 -33.23 2.99
C PRO A 373 -12.62 -33.27 1.47
N TRP A 374 -11.74 -32.41 0.91
CA TRP A 374 -11.55 -32.40 -0.53
C TRP A 374 -10.84 -33.65 -1.03
N THR A 375 -11.13 -34.05 -2.27
CA THR A 375 -10.32 -35.01 -2.99
C THR A 375 -8.95 -34.41 -3.36
N ASP A 376 -7.96 -35.24 -3.67
CA ASP A 376 -6.66 -34.75 -4.15
C ASP A 376 -6.81 -33.93 -5.42
N SER A 377 -7.75 -34.28 -6.29
CA SER A 377 -8.13 -33.53 -7.47
C SER A 377 -8.56 -32.09 -7.12
N ALA A 378 -9.39 -31.92 -6.09
CA ALA A 378 -9.82 -30.60 -5.64
C ALA A 378 -8.65 -29.76 -5.06
N VAL A 379 -7.74 -30.41 -4.32
CA VAL A 379 -6.51 -29.77 -3.79
C VAL A 379 -5.60 -29.33 -4.94
N ARG A 380 -5.36 -30.19 -5.94
CA ARG A 380 -4.57 -29.84 -7.13
C ARG A 380 -5.16 -28.63 -7.86
N ARG A 381 -6.48 -28.59 -8.05
CA ARG A 381 -7.18 -27.44 -8.67
C ARG A 381 -7.02 -26.17 -7.86
N TYR A 382 -7.14 -26.23 -6.52
CA TYR A 382 -6.94 -25.10 -5.64
C TYR A 382 -5.53 -24.53 -5.77
N VAL A 383 -4.50 -25.36 -5.72
CA VAL A 383 -3.09 -24.94 -5.88
C VAL A 383 -2.84 -24.35 -7.26
N THR A 384 -3.35 -25.00 -8.32
CA THR A 384 -3.18 -24.53 -9.69
C THR A 384 -3.89 -23.21 -9.95
N ASP A 385 -5.11 -23.04 -9.42
CA ASP A 385 -5.87 -21.80 -9.54
C ASP A 385 -5.18 -20.63 -8.81
N ALA A 386 -4.56 -20.89 -7.67
CA ALA A 386 -3.80 -19.90 -6.89
C ALA A 386 -2.44 -19.59 -7.51
N GLY A 387 -1.75 -20.60 -8.06
CA GLY A 387 -0.40 -20.45 -8.62
C GLY A 387 0.56 -19.78 -7.63
N ASP A 388 1.31 -18.78 -8.09
CA ASP A 388 2.27 -18.06 -7.25
C ASP A 388 1.62 -17.26 -6.09
N LEU A 389 0.29 -17.13 -6.09
CA LEU A 389 -0.47 -16.44 -5.03
C LEU A 389 -0.92 -17.36 -3.91
N LEU A 390 -0.54 -18.64 -3.91
CA LEU A 390 -1.02 -19.63 -2.93
C LEU A 390 -0.80 -19.15 -1.48
N GLN A 391 0.38 -18.64 -1.18
CA GLN A 391 0.71 -18.16 0.16
C GLN A 391 -0.09 -16.89 0.56
N HIS A 392 -0.35 -15.99 -0.38
CA HIS A 392 -1.24 -14.86 -0.15
C HIS A 392 -2.68 -15.30 0.07
N LEU A 393 -3.15 -16.28 -0.71
CA LEU A 393 -4.50 -16.81 -0.57
C LEU A 393 -4.71 -17.50 0.79
N HIS A 394 -3.74 -18.27 1.27
CA HIS A 394 -3.80 -18.89 2.60
C HIS A 394 -3.92 -17.84 3.70
N ARG A 395 -3.12 -16.76 3.64
CA ARG A 395 -3.18 -15.67 4.63
C ARG A 395 -4.49 -14.90 4.56
N LEU A 396 -4.94 -14.56 3.35
CA LEU A 396 -6.21 -13.86 3.14
C LEU A 396 -7.39 -14.66 3.70
N THR A 397 -7.48 -15.97 3.37
CA THR A 397 -8.59 -16.80 3.83
C THR A 397 -8.52 -17.07 5.34
N ARG A 398 -7.33 -17.20 5.93
CA ARG A 398 -7.16 -17.25 7.40
C ARG A 398 -7.58 -15.94 8.07
N ALA A 399 -7.23 -14.80 7.47
CA ALA A 399 -7.61 -13.48 7.96
C ALA A 399 -9.11 -13.23 7.91
N ASP A 400 -9.82 -13.80 6.93
CA ASP A 400 -11.28 -13.67 6.78
C ASP A 400 -12.09 -14.37 7.90
N VAL A 401 -11.42 -15.14 8.75
CA VAL A 401 -12.05 -15.81 9.90
C VAL A 401 -12.25 -14.84 11.06
N THR A 402 -13.36 -14.10 11.07
CA THR A 402 -13.68 -13.09 12.10
C THR A 402 -14.71 -13.57 13.14
N THR A 403 -14.89 -14.89 13.30
CA THR A 403 -15.88 -15.46 14.21
C THR A 403 -15.49 -15.27 15.69
N ARG A 404 -16.41 -14.79 16.52
CA ARG A 404 -16.23 -14.70 17.99
C ARG A 404 -16.37 -16.08 18.68
N ASN A 405 -16.86 -17.10 17.98
CA ASN A 405 -16.98 -18.44 18.52
C ASN A 405 -15.61 -19.15 18.50
N ARG A 406 -14.95 -19.23 19.65
CA ARG A 406 -13.63 -19.85 19.83
C ARG A 406 -13.57 -21.31 19.33
N ARG A 407 -14.67 -22.08 19.47
CA ARG A 407 -14.72 -23.48 18.99
C ARG A 407 -14.69 -23.51 17.47
N LYS A 408 -15.51 -22.67 16.82
CA LYS A 408 -15.57 -22.55 15.35
C LYS A 408 -14.21 -22.04 14.81
N ALA A 409 -13.61 -21.02 15.44
CA ALA A 409 -12.31 -20.50 15.05
C ALA A 409 -11.22 -21.59 15.09
N ARG A 410 -11.17 -22.41 16.16
CA ARG A 410 -10.21 -23.53 16.27
C ARG A 410 -10.45 -24.61 15.24
N THR A 411 -11.70 -24.92 14.92
CA THR A 411 -12.02 -25.91 13.88
C THR A 411 -11.54 -25.43 12.52
N LEU A 412 -11.79 -24.16 12.19
CA LEU A 412 -11.31 -23.54 10.95
C LEU A 412 -9.77 -23.53 10.90
N ALA A 413 -9.10 -23.11 11.96
CA ALA A 413 -7.63 -23.08 12.01
C ALA A 413 -7.03 -24.47 11.74
N ARG A 414 -7.59 -25.54 12.35
CA ARG A 414 -7.15 -26.93 12.09
C ARG A 414 -7.38 -27.33 10.65
N ALA A 415 -8.52 -26.99 10.07
CA ALA A 415 -8.83 -27.30 8.68
C ALA A 415 -7.84 -26.62 7.69
N TYR A 416 -7.40 -25.39 8.00
CA TYR A 416 -6.34 -24.73 7.24
C TYR A 416 -5.01 -25.46 7.38
N ASP A 417 -4.61 -25.81 8.62
CA ASP A 417 -3.36 -26.53 8.87
C ASP A 417 -3.35 -27.90 8.17
N GLU A 418 -4.47 -28.62 8.19
CA GLU A 418 -4.65 -29.90 7.50
C GLU A 418 -4.57 -29.73 5.96
N LEU A 419 -5.17 -28.68 5.40
CA LEU A 419 -5.08 -28.40 3.96
C LEU A 419 -3.65 -28.08 3.54
N GLU A 420 -2.95 -27.22 4.29
CA GLU A 420 -1.56 -26.85 3.99
C GLU A 420 -0.65 -28.07 4.06
N ALA A 421 -0.74 -28.87 5.12
CA ALA A 421 0.03 -30.11 5.25
C ALA A 421 -0.26 -31.12 4.10
N ARG A 422 -1.51 -31.18 3.65
CA ARG A 422 -1.89 -32.03 2.52
C ARG A 422 -1.34 -31.51 1.19
N ILE A 423 -1.32 -30.18 1.01
CA ILE A 423 -0.70 -29.54 -0.17
C ILE A 423 0.79 -29.88 -0.20
N ASP A 424 1.50 -29.72 0.93
CA ASP A 424 2.92 -30.03 1.04
C ASP A 424 3.21 -31.51 0.72
N HIS A 425 2.40 -32.42 1.28
CA HIS A 425 2.53 -33.85 1.00
C HIS A 425 2.32 -34.21 -0.47
N LEU A 426 1.31 -33.63 -1.11
CA LEU A 426 1.07 -33.83 -2.54
C LEU A 426 2.16 -33.15 -3.39
N ALA A 427 2.71 -32.00 -2.95
CA ALA A 427 3.80 -31.32 -3.63
C ALA A 427 5.09 -32.16 -3.64
N GLU A 428 5.39 -32.85 -2.53
CA GLU A 428 6.51 -33.77 -2.42
C GLU A 428 6.35 -34.99 -3.33
N GLN A 429 5.12 -35.50 -3.50
CA GLN A 429 4.84 -36.68 -4.31
C GLN A 429 4.74 -36.40 -5.81
N GLU A 430 4.23 -35.21 -6.20
CA GLU A 430 3.73 -34.98 -7.56
C GLU A 430 4.27 -33.71 -8.25
N GLU A 431 5.17 -32.96 -7.62
CA GLU A 431 5.61 -31.64 -8.10
C GLU A 431 4.44 -30.68 -8.43
N ILE A 432 3.42 -30.63 -7.57
CA ILE A 432 2.15 -29.91 -7.81
C ILE A 432 2.34 -28.44 -8.24
N GLY A 433 3.39 -27.79 -7.82
CA GLY A 433 3.69 -26.38 -8.19
C GLY A 433 3.88 -26.14 -9.69
N ARG A 434 3.99 -27.21 -10.49
CA ARG A 434 4.17 -27.16 -11.94
C ARG A 434 3.37 -28.26 -12.65
N ILE A 435 2.10 -28.45 -12.28
CA ILE A 435 1.27 -29.48 -12.92
C ILE A 435 1.24 -29.23 -14.44
N ARG A 436 1.79 -30.20 -15.17
CA ARG A 436 1.73 -30.29 -16.63
C ARG A 436 1.22 -31.67 -17.00
N PRO A 437 0.59 -31.85 -18.17
CA PRO A 437 0.30 -33.18 -18.68
C PRO A 437 1.60 -34.00 -18.78
N ASP A 438 1.45 -35.33 -18.63
CA ASP A 438 2.58 -36.23 -18.75
C ASP A 438 3.15 -36.30 -20.18
N LEU A 439 2.42 -35.76 -21.17
CA LEU A 439 2.88 -35.54 -22.56
C LEU A 439 2.88 -34.04 -22.87
N ASP A 440 3.97 -33.55 -23.46
CA ASP A 440 4.05 -32.19 -23.96
C ASP A 440 3.38 -32.00 -25.33
N GLY A 441 3.30 -30.74 -25.81
CA GLY A 441 2.67 -30.45 -27.08
C GLY A 441 3.36 -31.10 -28.28
N ASN A 442 4.70 -31.30 -28.24
CA ASN A 442 5.44 -31.96 -29.30
C ASN A 442 5.11 -33.47 -29.35
N ARG A 443 5.07 -34.07 -28.19
CA ARG A 443 4.71 -35.51 -28.09
C ARG A 443 3.27 -35.78 -28.50
N ILE A 444 2.35 -34.84 -28.16
CA ILE A 444 0.94 -34.93 -28.62
C ILE A 444 0.85 -34.85 -30.15
N MET A 445 1.58 -33.94 -30.78
CA MET A 445 1.63 -33.80 -32.24
C MET A 445 2.19 -35.05 -32.90
N GLU A 446 3.23 -35.67 -32.32
CA GLU A 446 3.83 -36.91 -32.83
C GLU A 446 2.85 -38.11 -32.71
N ILE A 447 2.17 -38.27 -31.57
CA ILE A 447 1.25 -39.38 -31.31
C ILE A 447 0.01 -39.32 -32.20
N LEU A 448 -0.52 -38.13 -32.44
CA LEU A 448 -1.77 -37.92 -33.20
C LEU A 448 -1.55 -37.54 -34.66
N ASP A 449 -0.30 -37.42 -35.11
CA ASP A 449 0.11 -36.96 -36.44
C ASP A 449 -0.56 -35.63 -36.82
N LEU A 450 -0.50 -34.62 -35.91
CA LEU A 450 -1.14 -33.32 -36.07
C LEU A 450 -0.11 -32.19 -36.23
N PRO A 451 -0.40 -31.21 -37.06
CA PRO A 451 0.36 -29.96 -37.09
C PRO A 451 0.07 -29.10 -35.86
N PRO A 452 0.96 -28.14 -35.49
CA PRO A 452 0.67 -27.17 -34.45
C PRO A 452 -0.66 -26.46 -34.69
N GLY A 453 -1.59 -26.51 -33.72
CA GLY A 453 -2.90 -25.94 -33.90
C GLY A 453 -3.83 -26.07 -32.69
N ARG A 454 -5.10 -25.72 -32.92
CA ARG A 454 -6.16 -25.74 -31.91
C ARG A 454 -6.39 -27.13 -31.34
N GLU A 455 -6.29 -28.15 -32.16
CA GLU A 455 -6.54 -29.57 -31.79
C GLU A 455 -5.48 -30.04 -30.78
N VAL A 456 -4.21 -29.69 -30.97
CA VAL A 456 -3.12 -29.96 -30.01
C VAL A 456 -3.39 -29.28 -28.68
N GLY A 457 -3.91 -28.04 -28.71
CA GLY A 457 -4.28 -27.31 -27.50
C GLY A 457 -5.43 -27.95 -26.73
N GLU A 458 -6.44 -28.50 -27.45
CA GLU A 458 -7.57 -29.24 -26.87
C GLU A 458 -7.12 -30.58 -26.29
N ALA A 459 -6.24 -31.30 -26.97
CA ALA A 459 -5.64 -32.56 -26.49
C ALA A 459 -4.79 -32.32 -25.22
N TYR A 460 -3.97 -31.26 -25.24
CA TYR A 460 -3.20 -30.86 -24.07
C TYR A 460 -4.08 -30.55 -22.87
N LYS A 461 -5.17 -29.83 -23.10
CA LYS A 461 -6.15 -29.49 -22.06
C LYS A 461 -6.84 -30.75 -21.49
N HIS A 462 -7.21 -31.72 -22.35
CA HIS A 462 -7.77 -32.97 -21.92
C HIS A 462 -6.80 -33.76 -21.02
N LEU A 463 -5.55 -33.91 -21.44
CA LEU A 463 -4.52 -34.55 -20.61
C LEU A 463 -4.24 -33.82 -19.31
N LEU A 464 -4.32 -32.49 -19.31
CA LEU A 464 -4.21 -31.70 -18.08
C LEU A 464 -5.37 -31.97 -17.12
N GLU A 465 -6.60 -32.10 -17.62
CA GLU A 465 -7.77 -32.48 -16.81
C GLU A 465 -7.61 -33.85 -16.20
N LEU A 466 -7.13 -34.84 -16.96
CA LEU A 466 -6.83 -36.18 -16.46
C LEU A 466 -5.74 -36.17 -15.38
N ARG A 467 -4.68 -35.38 -15.59
CA ARG A 467 -3.61 -35.19 -14.61
C ARG A 467 -4.13 -34.58 -13.31
N MET A 468 -5.02 -33.60 -13.41
CA MET A 468 -5.68 -32.97 -12.26
C MET A 468 -6.57 -33.98 -11.49
N GLU A 469 -7.23 -34.87 -12.19
CA GLU A 469 -8.20 -35.83 -11.62
C GLU A 469 -7.50 -37.03 -10.97
N HIS A 470 -6.52 -37.59 -11.64
CA HIS A 470 -5.92 -38.86 -11.26
C HIS A 470 -4.48 -38.78 -10.73
N GLY A 471 -3.84 -37.59 -10.79
CA GLY A 471 -2.41 -37.45 -10.51
C GLY A 471 -1.53 -37.89 -11.69
N PRO A 472 -0.22 -38.16 -11.47
CA PRO A 472 0.67 -38.65 -12.49
C PRO A 472 0.19 -39.95 -13.12
N LEU A 473 -0.01 -39.98 -14.44
CA LEU A 473 -0.39 -41.16 -15.19
C LEU A 473 0.81 -41.95 -15.72
N GLY A 474 1.91 -41.24 -15.98
CA GLY A 474 3.04 -41.71 -16.75
C GLY A 474 2.77 -41.68 -18.27
N GLU A 475 3.84 -41.67 -19.07
CA GLU A 475 3.75 -41.45 -20.53
C GLU A 475 2.90 -42.51 -21.23
N GLU A 476 3.07 -43.80 -20.89
CA GLU A 476 2.34 -44.91 -21.55
C GLU A 476 0.82 -44.78 -21.36
N ARG A 477 0.37 -44.52 -20.13
CA ARG A 477 -1.05 -44.40 -19.85
C ARG A 477 -1.63 -43.11 -20.40
N ALA A 478 -0.87 -42.02 -20.34
CA ALA A 478 -1.29 -40.72 -20.93
C ALA A 478 -1.44 -40.84 -22.46
N GLU A 479 -0.59 -41.62 -23.14
CA GLU A 479 -0.73 -41.89 -24.57
C GLU A 479 -1.97 -42.73 -24.86
N GLN A 480 -2.29 -43.77 -24.06
CA GLN A 480 -3.49 -44.58 -24.22
C GLN A 480 -4.76 -43.72 -24.08
N GLU A 481 -4.84 -42.87 -23.05
CA GLU A 481 -5.98 -41.98 -22.79
C GLU A 481 -6.13 -40.95 -23.91
N LEU A 482 -4.98 -40.40 -24.41
CA LEU A 482 -4.97 -39.46 -25.52
C LEU A 482 -5.53 -40.06 -26.81
N ARG A 483 -5.11 -41.28 -27.16
CA ARG A 483 -5.61 -41.99 -28.35
C ARG A 483 -7.09 -42.33 -28.24
N ALA A 484 -7.55 -42.86 -27.10
CA ALA A 484 -8.95 -43.16 -26.86
C ALA A 484 -9.83 -41.90 -26.95
N TRP A 485 -9.39 -40.78 -26.36
CA TRP A 485 -10.09 -39.51 -26.46
C TRP A 485 -10.15 -38.96 -27.91
N TRP A 486 -9.08 -39.12 -28.67
CA TRP A 486 -9.02 -38.70 -30.05
C TRP A 486 -9.92 -39.52 -30.98
N GLU A 487 -9.91 -40.83 -30.83
CA GLU A 487 -10.79 -41.75 -31.58
C GLU A 487 -12.27 -41.44 -31.33
N ALA A 488 -12.67 -41.30 -30.08
CA ALA A 488 -14.04 -40.97 -29.72
C ALA A 488 -14.53 -39.62 -30.31
N ARG A 489 -13.62 -38.70 -30.55
CA ARG A 489 -13.93 -37.38 -31.14
C ARG A 489 -14.01 -37.38 -32.66
N THR A 490 -13.25 -38.27 -33.32
CA THR A 490 -13.22 -38.37 -34.78
C THR A 490 -14.33 -39.26 -35.34
N GLU A 491 -14.92 -40.11 -34.48
CA GLU A 491 -16.04 -40.98 -34.85
C GLU A 491 -17.44 -40.34 -34.59
N GLY A 492 -17.52 -39.21 -33.90
CA GLY A 492 -18.76 -38.46 -33.58
C GLY A 492 -18.84 -37.15 -34.35
#